data_2f4a49b1f5011f80c241a8c23db40a80
#
_entry.id   2f4a49b1f5011f80c241a8c23db40a80
#
_cell.length_a   1.000
_cell.length_b   1.000
_cell.length_c   1.000
_cell.angle_alpha   90.00
_cell.angle_beta   90.00
_cell.angle_gamma   90.00
#
_symmetry.space_group_name_H-M   'P 1'
#
loop_
_entity.id
_entity.type
_entity.pdbx_description
1 polymer ?
#
loop_
_entity_poly.entity_id
_entity_poly.type
_entity_poly.pdbx_seq_one_letter_code
_entity_poly.pdbx_strand_id
1 'polypeptide(L)'
;MQTNPHANLSSLALLAAASLFFIPGCSAMQQDSRPGFNTQQSASKARQELQAANPVGSPLTTAQKNLEDLGFRCQALSSPGVGYKASMVCTLSSVVEEAQPSVTAPAVPVTWMVGFHSADGIHLSTLVVNRAPQDIEE
;
A
#
# COMPACT_ATOMS: atom_id res chain seq x y z
N MET A 1 -38.27 -23.39 64.12
CA MET A 1 -37.73 -24.72 64.46
C MET A 1 -36.59 -25.01 63.59
N GLN A 2 -35.48 -24.92 64.19
CA GLN A 2 -34.36 -25.88 64.19
C GLN A 2 -33.65 -25.97 62.83
N THR A 3 -32.43 -25.84 62.72
CA THR A 3 -31.16 -25.86 63.48
C THR A 3 -30.08 -26.17 62.48
N ASN A 4 -29.09 -25.36 62.52
CA ASN A 4 -27.69 -25.62 62.22
C ASN A 4 -27.21 -27.07 62.45
N PRO A 5 -25.95 -27.43 62.19
CA PRO A 5 -24.77 -26.78 61.64
C PRO A 5 -23.84 -27.77 60.84
N HIS A 6 -22.74 -27.35 60.43
CA HIS A 6 -21.34 -27.81 60.62
C HIS A 6 -20.53 -27.47 59.34
N ALA A 7 -19.72 -26.55 59.45
CA ALA A 7 -18.28 -26.50 59.60
C ALA A 7 -17.52 -27.74 59.13
N ASN A 8 -16.63 -27.58 58.23
CA ASN A 8 -15.29 -28.12 58.34
C ASN A 8 -14.27 -27.38 57.49
N LEU A 9 -13.34 -26.87 58.23
CA LEU A 9 -12.04 -26.41 57.75
C LEU A 9 -11.28 -27.55 57.07
N SER A 10 -10.57 -27.28 56.07
CA SER A 10 -9.22 -27.83 55.87
C SER A 10 -8.43 -26.98 54.91
N SER A 11 -7.50 -26.32 55.48
CA SER A 11 -6.34 -25.70 54.87
C SER A 11 -5.64 -26.64 53.91
N LEU A 12 -5.23 -26.14 52.78
CA LEU A 12 -3.90 -26.46 52.22
C LEU A 12 -3.43 -25.32 51.34
N ALA A 13 -2.46 -24.62 51.89
CA ALA A 13 -1.65 -23.64 51.13
C ALA A 13 -0.82 -24.40 50.12
N LEU A 14 -0.93 -24.03 48.87
CA LEU A 14 0.08 -24.34 47.85
C LEU A 14 0.55 -23.05 47.24
N LEU A 15 1.73 -22.64 47.69
CA LEU A 15 2.57 -21.62 47.06
C LEU A 15 2.98 -22.13 45.69
N ALA A 16 2.40 -21.57 44.65
CA ALA A 16 2.94 -21.68 43.29
C ALA A 16 3.62 -20.35 42.96
N ALA A 17 4.94 -20.39 42.94
CA ALA A 17 5.79 -19.31 42.51
C ALA A 17 5.51 -19.02 41.04
N ALA A 18 4.87 -17.89 40.76
CA ALA A 18 4.72 -17.36 39.42
C ALA A 18 6.06 -16.76 39.01
N SER A 19 6.82 -17.51 38.24
CA SER A 19 7.99 -17.02 37.51
C SER A 19 7.52 -16.03 36.46
N LEU A 20 7.69 -14.75 36.74
CA LEU A 20 7.57 -13.65 35.77
C LEU A 20 8.69 -13.79 34.76
N PHE A 21 8.41 -14.47 33.66
CA PHE A 21 9.20 -14.35 32.45
C PHE A 21 8.99 -12.95 31.87
N PHE A 22 9.86 -12.02 32.24
CA PHE A 22 10.07 -10.82 31.47
C PHE A 22 10.63 -11.24 30.10
N ILE A 23 9.76 -11.36 29.11
CA ILE A 23 10.17 -11.37 27.72
C ILE A 23 10.50 -9.91 27.40
N PRO A 24 11.79 -9.57 27.15
CA PRO A 24 12.09 -8.26 26.57
C PRO A 24 11.42 -8.25 25.19
N GLY A 25 10.33 -7.51 25.07
CA GLY A 25 9.70 -7.27 23.79
C GLY A 25 10.73 -6.65 22.87
N CYS A 26 11.25 -7.41 21.93
CA CYS A 26 11.77 -6.84 20.71
C CYS A 26 10.62 -6.03 20.12
N SER A 27 10.67 -4.73 20.29
CA SER A 27 9.95 -3.80 19.46
C SER A 27 10.49 -4.01 18.05
N ALA A 28 9.95 -5.01 17.35
CA ALA A 28 10.05 -5.04 15.92
C ALA A 28 9.51 -3.68 15.49
N MET A 29 10.39 -2.81 14.97
CA MET A 29 9.96 -1.68 14.18
C MET A 29 8.98 -2.27 13.18
N GLN A 30 7.70 -1.99 13.38
CA GLN A 30 6.71 -2.18 12.35
C GLN A 30 7.18 -1.25 11.23
N GLN A 31 7.99 -1.78 10.33
CA GLN A 31 8.05 -1.24 9.00
C GLN A 31 6.61 -1.23 8.56
N ASP A 32 6.11 -0.03 8.38
CA ASP A 32 4.81 0.26 7.78
C ASP A 32 4.89 -0.31 6.35
N SER A 33 4.76 -1.62 6.26
CA SER A 33 4.76 -2.37 5.00
C SER A 33 3.40 -2.13 4.37
N ARG A 34 3.11 -0.87 4.04
CA ARG A 34 2.15 -0.59 2.98
C ARG A 34 2.70 -1.32 1.77
N PRO A 35 1.93 -2.19 1.14
CA PRO A 35 2.38 -2.80 -0.09
C PRO A 35 2.61 -1.67 -1.10
N GLY A 36 3.85 -1.24 -1.21
CA GLY A 36 4.27 -0.25 -2.16
C GLY A 36 4.04 -0.79 -3.58
N PHE A 37 3.89 0.11 -4.53
CA PHE A 37 3.80 -0.27 -5.93
C PHE A 37 5.09 -1.00 -6.38
N ASN A 38 4.95 -2.16 -7.00
CA ASN A 38 6.10 -2.90 -7.53
C ASN A 38 6.60 -2.22 -8.81
N THR A 39 7.68 -1.45 -8.70
CA THR A 39 8.24 -0.70 -9.83
C THR A 39 8.91 -1.57 -10.89
N GLN A 40 9.19 -2.84 -10.62
CA GLN A 40 9.82 -3.77 -11.54
C GLN A 40 8.84 -4.67 -12.30
N GLN A 41 7.54 -4.53 -12.04
CA GLN A 41 6.53 -5.29 -12.76
C GLN A 41 6.36 -4.82 -14.22
N SER A 42 5.70 -5.65 -15.06
CA SER A 42 5.39 -5.27 -16.43
C SER A 42 4.31 -4.17 -16.49
N ALA A 43 4.31 -3.39 -17.58
CA ALA A 43 3.30 -2.36 -17.81
C ALA A 43 1.89 -2.96 -17.91
N SER A 44 1.77 -4.13 -18.50
CA SER A 44 0.51 -4.88 -18.61
C SER A 44 -0.07 -5.24 -17.25
N LYS A 45 0.75 -5.81 -16.38
CA LYS A 45 0.35 -6.16 -15.02
C LYS A 45 -0.02 -4.93 -14.19
N ALA A 46 0.81 -3.88 -14.23
CA ALA A 46 0.53 -2.63 -13.54
C ALA A 46 -0.79 -2.00 -13.98
N ARG A 47 -1.05 -2.00 -15.29
CA ARG A 47 -2.32 -1.50 -15.85
C ARG A 47 -3.50 -2.26 -15.30
N GLN A 48 -3.45 -3.59 -15.30
CA GLN A 48 -4.52 -4.44 -14.77
C GLN A 48 -4.78 -4.17 -13.29
N GLU A 49 -3.73 -4.10 -12.47
CA GLU A 49 -3.86 -3.84 -11.03
C GLU A 49 -4.41 -2.45 -10.73
N LEU A 50 -3.89 -1.42 -11.40
CA LEU A 50 -4.31 -0.04 -11.18
C LEU A 50 -5.75 0.21 -11.68
N GLN A 51 -6.15 -0.41 -12.80
CA GLN A 51 -7.52 -0.32 -13.29
C GLN A 51 -8.50 -1.07 -12.38
N ALA A 52 -8.12 -2.21 -11.82
CA ALA A 52 -8.94 -2.94 -10.86
C ALA A 52 -9.13 -2.15 -9.55
N ALA A 53 -8.07 -1.47 -9.09
CA ALA A 53 -8.13 -0.63 -7.88
C ALA A 53 -8.87 0.70 -8.10
N ASN A 54 -8.94 1.17 -9.35
CA ASN A 54 -9.55 2.44 -9.73
C ASN A 54 -10.49 2.24 -10.94
N PRO A 55 -11.64 1.59 -10.74
CA PRO A 55 -12.57 1.34 -11.83
C PRO A 55 -13.14 2.65 -12.41
N VAL A 56 -13.49 2.62 -13.70
CA VAL A 56 -14.20 3.74 -14.35
C VAL A 56 -15.46 4.07 -13.55
N GLY A 57 -15.73 5.35 -13.37
CA GLY A 57 -16.80 5.86 -12.50
C GLY A 57 -16.40 6.14 -11.05
N SER A 58 -15.20 5.74 -10.62
CA SER A 58 -14.69 6.13 -9.30
C SER A 58 -14.46 7.64 -9.22
N PRO A 59 -14.64 8.27 -8.04
CA PRO A 59 -14.29 9.67 -7.86
C PRO A 59 -12.79 9.89 -8.14
N LEU A 60 -12.45 10.96 -8.88
CA LEU A 60 -11.05 11.30 -9.18
C LEU A 60 -10.19 11.45 -7.93
N THR A 61 -10.75 12.05 -6.88
CA THR A 61 -10.05 12.23 -5.60
C THR A 61 -9.71 10.91 -4.93
N THR A 62 -10.56 9.90 -5.07
CA THR A 62 -10.30 8.55 -4.56
C THR A 62 -9.18 7.89 -5.37
N ALA A 63 -9.23 7.97 -6.70
CA ALA A 63 -8.19 7.43 -7.57
C ALA A 63 -6.83 8.12 -7.32
N GLN A 64 -6.82 9.44 -7.16
CA GLN A 64 -5.62 10.19 -6.77
C GLN A 64 -5.04 9.66 -5.45
N LYS A 65 -5.86 9.59 -4.41
CA LYS A 65 -5.43 9.12 -3.10
C LYS A 65 -4.86 7.70 -3.16
N ASN A 66 -5.51 6.80 -3.90
CA ASN A 66 -5.03 5.43 -4.05
C ASN A 66 -3.61 5.37 -4.66
N LEU A 67 -3.31 6.24 -5.65
CA LEU A 67 -1.98 6.30 -6.21
C LEU A 67 -0.97 6.98 -5.28
N GLU A 68 -1.37 8.04 -4.59
CA GLU A 68 -0.52 8.70 -3.60
C GLU A 68 -0.14 7.75 -2.46
N ASP A 69 -1.08 6.91 -2.02
CA ASP A 69 -0.83 5.86 -1.01
C ASP A 69 0.16 4.78 -1.52
N LEU A 70 0.26 4.59 -2.84
CA LEU A 70 1.27 3.73 -3.48
C LEU A 70 2.62 4.44 -3.71
N GLY A 71 2.74 5.72 -3.36
CA GLY A 71 3.97 6.52 -3.47
C GLY A 71 4.06 7.37 -4.73
N PHE A 72 3.02 7.42 -5.56
CA PHE A 72 2.98 8.32 -6.71
C PHE A 72 2.83 9.78 -6.27
N ARG A 73 3.35 10.69 -7.09
CA ARG A 73 3.12 12.13 -6.98
C ARG A 73 2.16 12.55 -8.07
N CYS A 74 1.00 13.06 -7.67
CA CYS A 74 -0.07 13.45 -8.57
C CYS A 74 -0.17 14.96 -8.73
N GLN A 75 -0.42 15.41 -9.95
CA GLN A 75 -0.74 16.81 -10.23
C GLN A 75 -1.84 16.93 -11.29
N ALA A 76 -2.73 17.88 -11.07
CA ALA A 76 -3.74 18.24 -12.06
C ALA A 76 -3.09 18.97 -13.25
N LEU A 77 -3.57 18.66 -14.46
CA LEU A 77 -3.14 19.36 -15.66
C LEU A 77 -3.96 20.63 -15.81
N SER A 78 -3.28 21.75 -16.08
CA SER A 78 -3.93 23.05 -16.35
C SER A 78 -4.77 23.03 -17.64
N SER A 79 -4.41 22.15 -18.58
CA SER A 79 -5.16 21.94 -19.84
C SER A 79 -5.54 20.48 -19.91
N PRO A 80 -6.79 20.11 -19.65
CA PRO A 80 -7.28 18.76 -19.81
C PRO A 80 -7.16 18.31 -21.28
N GLY A 81 -7.04 17.00 -21.47
CA GLY A 81 -7.06 16.42 -22.82
C GLY A 81 -8.38 16.70 -23.55
N VAL A 82 -8.37 16.62 -24.88
CA VAL A 82 -9.55 16.87 -25.73
C VAL A 82 -10.70 15.96 -25.31
N GLY A 83 -11.86 16.54 -25.07
CA GLY A 83 -13.05 15.81 -24.64
C GLY A 83 -13.16 15.55 -23.12
N TYR A 84 -12.20 16.03 -22.33
CA TYR A 84 -12.24 15.90 -20.89
C TYR A 84 -12.34 17.24 -20.18
N LYS A 85 -13.01 17.25 -19.03
CA LYS A 85 -13.12 18.45 -18.15
C LYS A 85 -12.01 18.53 -17.13
N ALA A 86 -11.44 17.39 -16.76
CA ALA A 86 -10.30 17.31 -15.87
C ALA A 86 -9.33 16.22 -16.32
N SER A 87 -8.05 16.46 -16.13
CA SER A 87 -6.98 15.48 -16.34
C SER A 87 -5.92 15.63 -15.26
N MET A 88 -5.35 14.52 -14.87
CA MET A 88 -4.31 14.44 -13.85
C MET A 88 -3.21 13.49 -14.30
N VAL A 89 -2.01 13.75 -13.89
CA VAL A 89 -0.85 12.89 -14.10
C VAL A 89 -0.23 12.56 -12.75
N CYS A 90 0.01 11.28 -12.51
CA CYS A 90 0.71 10.76 -11.35
C CYS A 90 2.00 10.08 -11.80
N THR A 91 3.12 10.39 -11.15
CA THR A 91 4.44 9.86 -11.50
C THR A 91 5.08 9.18 -10.30
N LEU A 92 5.80 8.08 -10.56
CA LEU A 92 6.62 7.38 -9.59
C LEU A 92 7.93 6.99 -10.26
N SER A 93 9.04 7.42 -9.70
CA SER A 93 10.37 6.99 -10.14
C SER A 93 10.98 6.09 -9.09
N SER A 94 11.46 4.92 -9.49
CA SER A 94 12.30 4.12 -8.62
C SER A 94 13.66 4.79 -8.53
N VAL A 95 13.98 5.32 -7.37
CA VAL A 95 15.36 5.70 -7.06
C VAL A 95 16.08 4.38 -6.81
N VAL A 96 17.09 4.07 -7.62
CA VAL A 96 18.04 3.05 -7.25
C VAL A 96 18.83 3.67 -6.10
N GLU A 97 18.46 3.35 -4.84
CA GLU A 97 19.43 3.50 -3.77
C GLU A 97 20.65 2.72 -4.22
N GLU A 98 21.80 3.39 -4.24
CA GLU A 98 23.08 2.74 -4.54
C GLU A 98 23.28 1.60 -3.54
N ALA A 99 22.66 0.45 -3.83
CA ALA A 99 22.98 -0.78 -3.18
C ALA A 99 24.43 -1.06 -3.56
N GLN A 100 25.25 -1.28 -2.55
CA GLN A 100 26.66 -1.67 -2.63
C GLN A 100 26.93 -2.57 -3.84
N PRO A 101 28.09 -2.42 -4.49
CA PRO A 101 28.41 -3.13 -5.73
C PRO A 101 28.52 -4.64 -5.46
N SER A 102 27.39 -5.30 -5.41
CA SER A 102 27.33 -6.74 -5.60
C SER A 102 27.09 -6.99 -7.09
N VAL A 103 27.83 -7.95 -7.61
CA VAL A 103 28.06 -8.31 -9.02
C VAL A 103 26.76 -8.71 -9.78
N THR A 104 25.61 -8.27 -9.38
CA THR A 104 24.34 -8.45 -10.07
C THR A 104 24.04 -7.19 -10.90
N ALA A 105 23.59 -7.42 -12.12
CA ALA A 105 23.32 -6.40 -13.12
C ALA A 105 22.70 -5.11 -12.52
N PRO A 106 23.16 -3.91 -12.94
CA PRO A 106 22.65 -2.66 -12.40
C PRO A 106 21.15 -2.60 -12.61
N ALA A 107 20.40 -2.39 -11.52
CA ALA A 107 18.97 -2.19 -11.61
C ALA A 107 18.70 -0.96 -12.48
N VAL A 108 17.92 -1.12 -13.54
CA VAL A 108 17.58 -0.02 -14.44
C VAL A 108 16.55 0.86 -13.74
N PRO A 109 16.78 2.17 -13.61
CA PRO A 109 15.78 3.06 -13.05
C PRO A 109 14.53 3.04 -13.92
N VAL A 110 13.38 2.86 -13.26
CA VAL A 110 12.08 2.79 -13.94
C VAL A 110 11.22 3.96 -13.48
N THR A 111 10.65 4.66 -14.44
CA THR A 111 9.68 5.72 -14.20
C THR A 111 8.30 5.25 -14.66
N TRP A 112 7.33 5.42 -13.80
CA TRP A 112 5.92 5.15 -14.06
C TRP A 112 5.15 6.46 -14.21
N MET A 113 4.23 6.47 -15.16
CA MET A 113 3.34 7.61 -15.39
C MET A 113 1.91 7.08 -15.55
N VAL A 114 1.01 7.55 -14.70
CA VAL A 114 -0.41 7.20 -14.74
C VAL A 114 -1.22 8.45 -15.05
N GLY A 115 -1.94 8.44 -16.16
CA GLY A 115 -2.85 9.49 -16.56
C GLY A 115 -4.29 9.17 -16.17
N PHE A 116 -4.98 10.11 -15.53
CA PHE A 116 -6.41 10.07 -15.28
C PHE A 116 -7.12 11.12 -16.12
N HIS A 117 -8.24 10.75 -16.71
CA HIS A 117 -9.08 11.68 -17.45
C HIS A 117 -10.53 11.55 -17.00
N SER A 118 -11.21 12.67 -16.90
CA SER A 118 -12.60 12.76 -16.49
C SER A 118 -13.41 13.61 -17.47
N ALA A 119 -14.45 13.01 -18.04
CA ALA A 119 -15.36 13.70 -18.94
C ALA A 119 -16.29 14.68 -18.21
N ASP A 120 -16.65 14.39 -16.97
CA ASP A 120 -17.54 15.24 -16.15
C ASP A 120 -16.78 16.15 -15.17
N GLY A 121 -15.49 15.91 -14.97
CA GLY A 121 -14.61 16.62 -14.03
C GLY A 121 -14.62 16.05 -12.61
N ILE A 122 -15.39 15.00 -12.35
CA ILE A 122 -15.61 14.43 -11.02
C ILE A 122 -15.23 12.94 -10.98
N HIS A 123 -15.64 12.19 -12.00
CA HIS A 123 -15.47 10.74 -12.04
C HIS A 123 -14.43 10.33 -13.08
N LEU A 124 -13.70 9.26 -12.77
CA LEU A 124 -12.72 8.66 -13.67
C LEU A 124 -13.41 8.12 -14.93
N SER A 125 -13.04 8.61 -16.08
CA SER A 125 -13.50 8.10 -17.38
C SER A 125 -12.47 7.19 -18.01
N THR A 126 -11.18 7.50 -17.86
CA THR A 126 -10.08 6.75 -18.48
C THR A 126 -8.84 6.79 -17.57
N LEU A 127 -8.16 5.65 -17.47
CA LEU A 127 -6.86 5.51 -16.80
C LEU A 127 -5.86 4.95 -17.81
N VAL A 128 -4.72 5.62 -17.96
CA VAL A 128 -3.63 5.24 -18.85
C VAL A 128 -2.37 5.01 -18.03
N VAL A 129 -1.70 3.89 -18.25
CA VAL A 129 -0.46 3.53 -17.54
C VAL A 129 0.68 3.41 -18.55
N ASN A 130 1.74 4.15 -18.31
CA ASN A 130 2.98 4.11 -19.07
C ASN A 130 4.16 3.81 -18.16
N ARG A 131 5.17 3.13 -18.70
CA ARG A 131 6.42 2.78 -18.06
C ARG A 131 7.57 3.19 -18.95
N ALA A 132 8.63 3.73 -18.36
CA ALA A 132 9.87 4.05 -19.08
C ALA A 132 11.08 3.51 -18.28
N PRO A 133 11.98 2.71 -18.86
CA PRO A 133 11.89 2.18 -20.23
C PRO A 133 10.70 1.22 -20.38
N GLN A 134 10.20 1.11 -21.61
CA GLN A 134 9.15 0.13 -21.91
C GLN A 134 9.70 -1.27 -21.72
N ASP A 135 8.90 -2.12 -21.13
CA ASP A 135 9.18 -3.56 -21.09
C ASP A 135 8.95 -4.15 -22.49
N ILE A 136 9.78 -5.11 -22.84
CA ILE A 136 9.55 -5.92 -24.04
C ILE A 136 8.43 -6.89 -23.64
N GLU A 137 7.23 -6.66 -24.14
CA GLU A 137 6.14 -7.63 -24.00
C GLU A 137 6.47 -8.80 -24.95
N GLU A 138 6.79 -9.97 -24.38
CA GLU A 138 6.91 -11.23 -25.11
C GLU A 138 5.53 -11.80 -25.44
#